data_cbd3de029ff4343d0acc4e98e760ae85
#
_entry.id   cbd3de029ff4343d0acc4e98e760ae85
#
_cell.length_a   1.000
_cell.length_b   1.000
_cell.length_c   1.000
_cell.angle_alpha   90.00
_cell.angle_beta   90.00
_cell.angle_gamma   90.00
#
_symmetry.space_group_name_H-M   'P 1'
#
loop_
_entity.id
_entity.type
_entity.pdbx_description
1 polymer ?
#
loop_
_entity_poly.entity_id
_entity_poly.type
_entity_poly.pdbx_seq_one_letter_code
_entity_poly.pdbx_strand_id
1 'polypeptide(L)'
;MDSNWEAEIVRPTTAIDERTDKELADKKKRDQMLKLVSKGFYNELINYGVRREEVLRVASHLLDNLLAQEKKPSQGVEYYNGIFTVTSVKDEWSDRKQLTVQHVTLRPLQSAVVSRVSAWLKVPAVRESFVPAFPENERELQKYFTHPTREYFGVYYNDQPVGIVGGENIDPIAGKLEMKKLVGEPGLQGKGIGKRATFGFLYYAFMVRTLNKVYIHSRDINIRNINLNSRFGFELEGVFLDDITVRDKRQDVVRMALFKSVWLQIFSPSA
;
A
#
# COMPACT_ATOMS: atom_id res chain seq x y z
N MET A 1 -4.36 52.08 52.59
CA MET A 1 -3.16 51.23 52.33
C MET A 1 -3.68 49.96 51.75
N ASP A 2 -3.85 50.03 50.45
CA ASP A 2 -4.42 48.89 49.67
C ASP A 2 -3.28 48.18 48.96
N SER A 3 -3.08 46.93 49.31
CA SER A 3 -2.14 46.04 48.62
C SER A 3 -2.91 45.08 47.70
N ASN A 4 -2.96 45.48 46.45
CA ASN A 4 -3.41 44.64 45.34
C ASN A 4 -2.41 43.49 45.13
N TRP A 5 -2.88 42.22 45.25
CA TRP A 5 -2.21 41.05 44.79
C TRP A 5 -2.90 40.58 43.52
N GLU A 6 -2.42 41.00 42.37
CA GLU A 6 -2.76 40.35 41.12
C GLU A 6 -1.96 39.04 41.00
N ALA A 7 -2.68 37.95 41.11
CA ALA A 7 -2.12 36.59 40.81
C ALA A 7 -2.00 36.46 39.29
N GLU A 8 -0.77 36.45 38.81
CA GLU A 8 -0.41 36.16 37.44
C GLU A 8 -0.72 34.68 37.17
N ILE A 9 -1.83 34.41 36.48
CA ILE A 9 -2.22 33.04 36.03
C ILE A 9 -1.27 32.66 34.89
N VAL A 10 -0.22 31.91 35.22
CA VAL A 10 0.62 31.24 34.25
C VAL A 10 -0.23 30.20 33.54
N ARG A 11 -0.60 30.48 32.27
CA ARG A 11 -1.24 29.48 31.39
C ARG A 11 -0.21 28.41 31.01
N PRO A 12 -0.47 27.13 31.24
CA PRO A 12 0.45 26.10 30.80
C PRO A 12 0.52 26.05 29.28
N THR A 13 1.70 25.87 28.78
CA THR A 13 2.07 25.83 27.36
C THR A 13 1.58 24.55 26.73
N THR A 14 0.35 24.51 26.25
CA THR A 14 -0.28 23.35 25.57
C THR A 14 0.41 22.94 24.26
N ALA A 15 1.15 23.84 23.62
CA ALA A 15 1.79 23.58 22.32
C ALA A 15 3.06 22.73 22.39
N ILE A 16 3.74 22.66 23.55
CA ILE A 16 4.96 21.85 23.73
C ILE A 16 4.58 20.40 24.01
N ASP A 17 3.48 20.17 24.71
CA ASP A 17 3.00 18.84 25.08
C ASP A 17 2.47 18.09 23.85
N GLU A 18 1.71 18.74 22.97
CA GLU A 18 1.18 18.12 21.74
C GLU A 18 2.25 17.73 20.73
N ARG A 19 3.38 18.47 20.65
CA ARG A 19 4.53 18.10 19.81
C ARG A 19 5.23 16.86 20.34
N THR A 20 5.45 16.79 21.62
CA THR A 20 6.12 15.68 22.30
C THR A 20 5.30 14.39 22.20
N ASP A 21 3.98 14.48 22.36
CA ASP A 21 3.08 13.34 22.23
C ASP A 21 3.01 12.83 20.78
N LYS A 22 3.03 13.72 19.80
CA LYS A 22 3.06 13.34 18.38
C LYS A 22 4.37 12.65 18.00
N GLU A 23 5.50 13.17 18.43
CA GLU A 23 6.83 12.56 18.21
C GLU A 23 6.95 11.19 18.90
N LEU A 24 6.38 11.05 20.09
CA LEU A 24 6.36 9.79 20.82
C LEU A 24 5.45 8.75 20.12
N ALA A 25 4.29 9.18 19.62
CA ALA A 25 3.39 8.33 18.84
C ALA A 25 4.04 7.88 17.52
N ASP A 26 4.72 8.77 16.81
CA ASP A 26 5.42 8.45 15.56
C ASP A 26 6.61 7.52 15.82
N LYS A 27 7.36 7.71 16.91
CA LYS A 27 8.41 6.79 17.34
C LYS A 27 7.86 5.39 17.65
N LYS A 28 6.75 5.32 18.37
CA LYS A 28 6.10 4.04 18.71
C LYS A 28 5.61 3.30 17.46
N LYS A 29 5.02 4.01 16.48
CA LYS A 29 4.63 3.45 15.19
C LYS A 29 5.85 2.92 14.41
N ARG A 30 6.94 3.66 14.40
CA ARG A 30 8.19 3.26 13.75
C ARG A 30 8.79 2.00 14.37
N ASP A 31 8.81 1.91 15.70
CA ASP A 31 9.30 0.73 16.41
C ASP A 31 8.45 -0.51 16.13
N GLN A 32 7.13 -0.36 16.06
CA GLN A 32 6.23 -1.44 15.68
C GLN A 32 6.49 -1.92 14.24
N MET A 33 6.67 -0.98 13.30
CA MET A 33 7.02 -1.32 11.92
C MET A 33 8.35 -2.09 11.85
N LEU A 34 9.38 -1.64 12.58
CA LEU A 34 10.68 -2.32 12.58
C LEU A 34 10.59 -3.73 13.15
N LYS A 35 9.80 -3.95 14.20
CA LYS A 35 9.53 -5.30 14.74
C LYS A 35 8.86 -6.21 13.73
N LEU A 36 7.88 -5.69 12.97
CA LEU A 36 7.19 -6.44 11.92
C LEU A 36 8.12 -6.80 10.77
N VAL A 37 8.89 -5.84 10.27
CA VAL A 37 9.87 -6.07 9.20
C VAL A 37 10.88 -7.13 9.64
N SER A 38 11.38 -7.06 10.87
CA SER A 38 12.32 -8.04 11.42
C SER A 38 11.71 -9.43 11.52
N LYS A 39 10.46 -9.54 12.00
CA LYS A 39 9.71 -10.82 12.09
C LYS A 39 9.46 -11.41 10.70
N GLY A 40 9.02 -10.58 9.74
CA GLY A 40 8.79 -11.01 8.36
C GLY A 40 10.08 -11.48 7.70
N PHE A 41 11.17 -10.74 7.86
CA PHE A 41 12.47 -11.11 7.32
C PHE A 41 13.00 -12.44 7.92
N TYR A 42 12.86 -12.62 9.22
CA TYR A 42 13.20 -13.88 9.89
C TYR A 42 12.41 -15.07 9.31
N ASN A 43 11.10 -14.91 9.16
CA ASN A 43 10.25 -15.96 8.62
C ASN A 43 10.61 -16.31 7.16
N GLU A 44 10.92 -15.31 6.34
CA GLU A 44 11.38 -15.51 4.96
C GLU A 44 12.69 -16.29 4.93
N LEU A 45 13.67 -15.95 5.75
CA LEU A 45 14.94 -16.68 5.83
C LEU A 45 14.71 -18.16 6.18
N ILE A 46 13.84 -18.46 7.13
CA ILE A 46 13.49 -19.83 7.51
C ILE A 46 12.78 -20.56 6.36
N ASN A 47 11.88 -19.89 5.64
CA ASN A 47 11.17 -20.45 4.48
C ASN A 47 12.14 -20.76 3.31
N TYR A 48 13.21 -20.01 3.16
CA TYR A 48 14.29 -20.30 2.19
C TYR A 48 15.28 -21.37 2.68
N GLY A 49 15.01 -22.01 3.83
CA GLY A 49 15.85 -23.08 4.36
C GLY A 49 17.08 -22.61 5.15
N VAL A 50 17.15 -21.32 5.47
CA VAL A 50 18.20 -20.78 6.35
C VAL A 50 17.97 -21.32 7.75
N ARG A 51 18.99 -21.98 8.33
CA ARG A 51 18.93 -22.51 9.69
C ARG A 51 18.95 -21.38 10.72
N ARG A 52 18.37 -21.62 11.88
CA ARG A 52 18.29 -20.61 12.96
C ARG A 52 19.67 -20.04 13.35
N GLU A 53 20.70 -20.89 13.34
CA GLU A 53 22.07 -20.47 13.63
C GLU A 53 22.66 -19.55 12.55
N GLU A 54 22.20 -19.69 11.32
CA GLU A 54 22.66 -18.90 10.18
C GLU A 54 21.98 -17.51 10.14
N VAL A 55 20.82 -17.36 10.80
CA VAL A 55 20.14 -16.06 10.94
C VAL A 55 21.01 -15.05 11.65
N LEU A 56 21.81 -15.49 12.65
CA LEU A 56 22.78 -14.61 13.32
C LEU A 56 23.86 -14.10 12.37
N ARG A 57 24.31 -14.92 11.40
CA ARG A 57 25.25 -14.48 10.37
C ARG A 57 24.62 -13.42 9.45
N VAL A 58 23.37 -13.63 9.05
CA VAL A 58 22.63 -12.64 8.25
C VAL A 58 22.50 -11.32 9.02
N ALA A 59 22.16 -11.37 10.31
CA ALA A 59 22.10 -10.18 11.16
C ALA A 59 23.47 -9.48 11.27
N SER A 60 24.58 -10.24 11.41
CA SER A 60 25.92 -9.67 11.39
C SER A 60 26.23 -8.96 10.07
N HIS A 61 25.93 -9.59 8.93
CA HIS A 61 26.14 -8.94 7.62
C HIS A 61 25.26 -7.69 7.43
N LEU A 62 24.04 -7.65 7.98
CA LEU A 62 23.23 -6.44 7.98
C LEU A 62 23.87 -5.31 8.80
N LEU A 63 24.44 -5.63 9.98
CA LEU A 63 25.17 -4.67 10.79
C LEU A 63 26.45 -4.19 10.09
N ASP A 64 27.20 -5.10 9.45
CA ASP A 64 28.39 -4.74 8.68
C ASP A 64 28.06 -3.79 7.53
N ASN A 65 26.93 -4.04 6.83
CA ASN A 65 26.46 -3.15 5.78
C ASN A 65 26.02 -1.78 6.32
N LEU A 66 25.42 -1.71 7.51
CA LEU A 66 25.09 -0.45 8.17
C LEU A 66 26.34 0.34 8.52
N LEU A 67 27.35 -0.31 9.12
CA LEU A 67 28.62 0.33 9.47
C LEU A 67 29.40 0.79 8.23
N ALA A 68 29.32 0.03 7.13
CA ALA A 68 29.91 0.42 5.85
C ALA A 68 29.19 1.62 5.19
N GLN A 69 27.90 1.85 5.52
CA GLN A 69 27.10 2.94 4.97
C GLN A 69 27.17 4.25 5.77
N GLU A 70 27.87 4.32 6.91
CA GLU A 70 28.04 5.57 7.67
C GLU A 70 28.70 6.71 6.86
N LYS A 71 29.15 6.44 5.63
CA LYS A 71 29.68 7.45 4.69
C LYS A 71 28.69 7.91 3.60
N LYS A 72 27.45 7.39 3.57
CA LYS A 72 26.40 7.90 2.67
C LYS A 72 25.26 8.47 3.50
N PRO A 73 24.78 9.70 3.18
CA PRO A 73 23.60 10.24 3.85
C PRO A 73 22.46 9.23 3.67
N SER A 74 21.67 9.02 4.73
CA SER A 74 20.49 8.16 4.72
C SER A 74 19.68 8.50 3.46
N GLN A 75 19.64 7.59 2.49
CA GLN A 75 18.78 7.75 1.33
C GLN A 75 17.35 7.68 1.88
N GLY A 76 16.66 8.83 1.91
CA GLY A 76 15.25 8.89 2.17
C GLY A 76 14.50 7.96 1.22
N VAL A 77 13.24 7.69 1.50
CA VAL A 77 12.40 6.85 0.62
C VAL A 77 12.49 7.42 -0.80
N GLU A 78 13.06 6.65 -1.72
CA GLU A 78 13.12 7.02 -3.13
C GLU A 78 11.72 6.82 -3.73
N TYR A 79 11.00 7.91 -3.94
CA TYR A 79 9.68 7.89 -4.52
C TYR A 79 9.74 7.58 -6.03
N TYR A 80 8.62 7.09 -6.56
CA TYR A 80 8.50 6.84 -8.00
C TYR A 80 8.27 8.10 -8.85
N ASN A 81 8.52 9.30 -8.32
CA ASN A 81 8.36 10.58 -9.02
C ASN A 81 9.31 10.75 -10.24
N GLY A 82 10.44 10.07 -10.27
CA GLY A 82 11.28 9.99 -11.46
C GLY A 82 10.71 9.11 -12.60
N ILE A 83 9.64 8.34 -12.33
CA ILE A 83 9.02 7.43 -13.30
C ILE A 83 7.62 7.89 -13.69
N PHE A 84 6.87 8.47 -12.75
CA PHE A 84 5.49 8.87 -12.88
C PHE A 84 5.29 10.32 -12.47
N THR A 85 4.45 11.03 -13.22
CA THR A 85 3.89 12.33 -12.86
C THR A 85 2.39 12.31 -13.12
N VAL A 86 1.65 13.20 -12.47
CA VAL A 86 0.19 13.32 -12.69
C VAL A 86 -0.11 13.53 -14.17
N THR A 87 0.73 14.32 -14.85
CA THR A 87 0.61 14.62 -16.29
C THR A 87 1.00 13.46 -17.21
N SER A 88 1.63 12.41 -16.68
CA SER A 88 1.99 11.22 -17.47
C SER A 88 0.83 10.23 -17.66
N VAL A 89 -0.31 10.48 -17.03
CA VAL A 89 -1.52 9.68 -17.21
C VAL A 89 -2.28 10.18 -18.43
N LYS A 90 -2.51 9.30 -19.40
CA LYS A 90 -3.47 9.58 -20.47
C LYS A 90 -4.86 9.34 -19.93
N ASP A 91 -5.55 10.42 -19.60
CA ASP A 91 -6.90 10.40 -19.07
C ASP A 91 -7.93 10.47 -20.19
N GLU A 92 -8.57 9.35 -20.48
CA GLU A 92 -9.69 9.22 -21.40
C GLU A 92 -10.95 8.74 -20.64
N TRP A 93 -11.05 9.11 -19.35
CA TRP A 93 -12.15 8.62 -18.51
C TRP A 93 -13.52 9.13 -18.94
N SER A 94 -13.62 10.39 -19.33
CA SER A 94 -14.89 10.99 -19.78
C SER A 94 -15.46 10.25 -20.97
N ASP A 95 -14.63 9.98 -21.98
CA ASP A 95 -15.07 9.49 -23.30
C ASP A 95 -15.09 7.96 -23.37
N ARG A 96 -14.02 7.32 -22.88
CA ARG A 96 -13.77 5.88 -23.09
C ARG A 96 -13.77 5.06 -21.81
N LYS A 97 -13.93 5.70 -20.65
CA LYS A 97 -13.81 5.07 -19.34
C LYS A 97 -12.48 4.31 -19.16
N GLN A 98 -11.37 4.91 -19.63
CA GLN A 98 -10.05 4.29 -19.50
C GLN A 98 -9.00 5.29 -19.07
N LEU A 99 -7.99 4.77 -18.39
CA LEU A 99 -6.78 5.50 -17.97
C LEU A 99 -5.56 4.72 -18.42
N THR A 100 -4.59 5.39 -19.03
CA THR A 100 -3.37 4.71 -19.50
C THR A 100 -2.14 5.34 -18.87
N VAL A 101 -1.29 4.49 -18.29
CA VAL A 101 0.02 4.84 -17.73
C VAL A 101 1.08 4.09 -18.53
N GLN A 102 1.75 4.78 -19.42
CA GLN A 102 2.72 4.18 -20.38
C GLN A 102 2.02 3.06 -21.21
N HIS A 103 2.36 1.79 -20.96
CA HIS A 103 1.84 0.63 -21.69
C HIS A 103 0.76 -0.14 -20.94
N VAL A 104 0.28 0.41 -19.80
CA VAL A 104 -0.73 -0.25 -18.97
C VAL A 104 -2.01 0.58 -18.99
N THR A 105 -3.11 -0.03 -19.42
CA THR A 105 -4.44 0.60 -19.47
C THR A 105 -5.34 -0.02 -18.42
N LEU A 106 -6.07 0.83 -17.71
CA LEU A 106 -7.15 0.46 -16.79
C LEU A 106 -8.49 0.70 -17.49
N ARG A 107 -9.35 -0.30 -17.51
CA ARG A 107 -10.73 -0.23 -18.02
C ARG A 107 -11.67 -0.84 -16.98
N PRO A 108 -12.93 -0.39 -16.84
CA PRO A 108 -13.89 -1.03 -15.96
C PRO A 108 -13.89 -2.55 -16.15
N LEU A 109 -14.00 -3.28 -15.04
CA LEU A 109 -13.91 -4.74 -15.07
C LEU A 109 -15.05 -5.33 -15.87
N GLN A 110 -14.72 -6.08 -16.92
CA GLN A 110 -15.67 -6.78 -17.78
C GLN A 110 -15.83 -8.24 -17.34
N SER A 111 -17.00 -8.83 -17.57
CA SER A 111 -17.28 -10.23 -17.21
C SER A 111 -16.27 -11.22 -17.79
N ALA A 112 -15.78 -11.00 -19.01
CA ALA A 112 -14.75 -11.83 -19.62
C ALA A 112 -13.44 -11.86 -18.86
N VAL A 113 -13.11 -10.76 -18.11
CA VAL A 113 -11.91 -10.70 -17.26
C VAL A 113 -12.14 -11.45 -15.96
N VAL A 114 -13.37 -11.52 -15.44
CA VAL A 114 -13.69 -12.24 -14.20
C VAL A 114 -13.36 -13.73 -14.33
N SER A 115 -13.65 -14.35 -15.47
CA SER A 115 -13.28 -15.75 -15.75
C SER A 115 -11.75 -15.96 -15.65
N ARG A 116 -10.96 -15.01 -16.16
CA ARG A 116 -9.49 -15.06 -16.02
C ARG A 116 -9.05 -14.87 -14.57
N VAL A 117 -9.68 -13.97 -13.83
CA VAL A 117 -9.42 -13.80 -12.39
C VAL A 117 -9.66 -15.11 -11.65
N SER A 118 -10.78 -15.80 -11.92
CA SER A 118 -11.07 -17.11 -11.34
C SER A 118 -9.95 -18.12 -11.63
N ALA A 119 -9.42 -18.13 -12.86
CA ALA A 119 -8.30 -19.00 -13.22
C ALA A 119 -7.01 -18.64 -12.46
N TRP A 120 -6.68 -17.34 -12.34
CA TRP A 120 -5.49 -16.88 -11.60
C TRP A 120 -5.58 -17.22 -10.11
N LEU A 121 -6.75 -17.11 -9.49
CA LEU A 121 -6.97 -17.41 -8.07
C LEU A 121 -6.86 -18.91 -7.75
N LYS A 122 -6.88 -19.79 -8.75
CA LYS A 122 -6.60 -21.22 -8.55
C LYS A 122 -5.11 -21.51 -8.28
N VAL A 123 -4.23 -20.55 -8.61
CA VAL A 123 -2.80 -20.66 -8.31
C VAL A 123 -2.57 -20.32 -6.84
N PRO A 124 -2.06 -21.24 -5.98
CA PRO A 124 -1.94 -21.02 -4.54
C PRO A 124 -1.14 -19.77 -4.18
N ALA A 125 -0.01 -19.54 -4.82
CA ALA A 125 0.85 -18.38 -4.58
C ALA A 125 0.15 -17.04 -4.85
N VAL A 126 -0.77 -17.00 -5.81
CA VAL A 126 -1.59 -15.83 -6.12
C VAL A 126 -2.65 -15.65 -5.05
N ARG A 127 -3.38 -16.72 -4.73
CA ARG A 127 -4.49 -16.68 -3.77
C ARG A 127 -4.03 -16.27 -2.36
N GLU A 128 -2.92 -16.81 -1.91
CA GLU A 128 -2.37 -16.55 -0.57
C GLU A 128 -1.79 -15.14 -0.41
N SER A 129 -1.63 -14.39 -1.50
CA SER A 129 -1.12 -13.01 -1.43
C SER A 129 -2.17 -11.98 -0.99
N PHE A 130 -3.44 -12.37 -0.89
CA PHE A 130 -4.54 -11.48 -0.54
C PHE A 130 -4.99 -11.59 0.92
N VAL A 131 -5.46 -10.47 1.42
CA VAL A 131 -6.18 -10.33 2.69
C VAL A 131 -7.49 -9.62 2.37
N PRO A 132 -8.64 -10.18 2.63
CA PRO A 132 -9.08 -11.57 2.76
C PRO A 132 -9.17 -12.30 1.42
N ALA A 133 -9.51 -13.58 1.46
CA ALA A 133 -9.65 -14.40 0.25
C ALA A 133 -10.82 -13.95 -0.64
N PHE A 134 -10.60 -13.91 -1.95
CA PHE A 134 -11.67 -13.79 -2.93
C PHE A 134 -12.53 -15.06 -2.98
N PRO A 135 -13.82 -14.95 -3.38
CA PRO A 135 -14.64 -16.12 -3.67
C PRO A 135 -13.97 -17.05 -4.70
N GLU A 136 -14.22 -18.35 -4.58
CA GLU A 136 -13.56 -19.35 -5.43
C GLU A 136 -14.26 -19.55 -6.78
N ASN A 137 -15.58 -19.46 -6.79
CA ASN A 137 -16.33 -19.68 -8.01
C ASN A 137 -16.62 -18.37 -8.75
N GLU A 138 -16.72 -18.48 -10.07
CA GLU A 138 -16.89 -17.33 -10.97
C GLU A 138 -18.18 -16.55 -10.72
N ARG A 139 -19.29 -17.23 -10.41
CA ARG A 139 -20.57 -16.57 -10.14
C ARG A 139 -20.52 -15.71 -8.88
N GLU A 140 -19.84 -16.19 -7.85
CA GLU A 140 -19.64 -15.43 -6.62
C GLU A 140 -18.62 -14.31 -6.81
N LEU A 141 -17.57 -14.52 -7.60
CA LEU A 141 -16.67 -13.47 -8.02
C LEU A 141 -17.39 -12.35 -8.77
N GLN A 142 -18.29 -12.70 -9.69
CA GLN A 142 -19.09 -11.71 -10.42
C GLN A 142 -19.93 -10.86 -9.46
N LYS A 143 -20.62 -11.49 -8.50
CA LYS A 143 -21.37 -10.78 -7.45
C LYS A 143 -20.45 -9.94 -6.55
N TYR A 144 -19.28 -10.47 -6.23
CA TYR A 144 -18.29 -9.78 -5.41
C TYR A 144 -17.84 -8.48 -6.06
N PHE A 145 -17.49 -8.51 -7.36
CA PHE A 145 -16.99 -7.35 -8.06
C PHE A 145 -18.09 -6.32 -8.42
N THR A 146 -19.34 -6.73 -8.48
CA THR A 146 -20.49 -5.84 -8.75
C THR A 146 -21.14 -5.26 -7.49
N HIS A 147 -20.57 -5.50 -6.31
CA HIS A 147 -21.09 -4.95 -5.07
C HIS A 147 -20.99 -3.41 -5.05
N PRO A 148 -22.00 -2.66 -4.56
CA PRO A 148 -22.04 -1.19 -4.61
C PRO A 148 -20.87 -0.46 -3.94
N THR A 149 -20.23 -1.10 -2.93
CA THR A 149 -19.07 -0.52 -2.23
C THR A 149 -17.74 -0.91 -2.86
N ARG A 150 -17.77 -1.46 -4.08
CA ARG A 150 -16.57 -1.93 -4.79
C ARG A 150 -16.55 -1.39 -6.20
N GLU A 151 -15.35 -1.13 -6.70
CA GLU A 151 -15.14 -0.69 -8.07
C GLU A 151 -13.82 -1.25 -8.58
N TYR A 152 -13.89 -2.10 -9.60
CA TYR A 152 -12.74 -2.82 -10.12
C TYR A 152 -12.49 -2.54 -11.58
N PHE A 153 -11.22 -2.60 -11.96
CA PHE A 153 -10.69 -2.40 -13.31
C PHE A 153 -9.91 -3.62 -13.76
N GLY A 154 -10.08 -4.00 -15.00
CA GLY A 154 -9.14 -4.85 -15.69
C GLY A 154 -7.85 -4.08 -15.97
N VAL A 155 -6.71 -4.69 -15.68
CA VAL A 155 -5.38 -4.19 -16.03
C VAL A 155 -4.98 -4.82 -17.35
N TYR A 156 -4.76 -4.00 -18.37
CA TYR A 156 -4.40 -4.42 -19.72
C TYR A 156 -2.96 -4.03 -20.02
N TYR A 157 -2.23 -4.96 -20.62
CA TYR A 157 -0.89 -4.75 -21.16
C TYR A 157 -0.87 -5.24 -22.59
N ASN A 158 -0.56 -4.36 -23.56
CA ASN A 158 -0.70 -4.64 -25.00
C ASN A 158 -2.09 -5.21 -25.35
N ASP A 159 -3.15 -4.55 -24.85
CA ASP A 159 -4.56 -4.92 -25.00
C ASP A 159 -4.96 -6.30 -24.46
N GLN A 160 -4.07 -7.01 -23.81
CA GLN A 160 -4.37 -8.28 -23.14
C GLN A 160 -4.65 -8.05 -21.65
N PRO A 161 -5.73 -8.59 -21.09
CA PRO A 161 -5.98 -8.50 -19.65
C PRO A 161 -4.98 -9.38 -18.89
N VAL A 162 -4.22 -8.76 -17.99
CA VAL A 162 -3.10 -9.38 -17.25
C VAL A 162 -3.27 -9.31 -15.74
N GLY A 163 -4.30 -8.62 -15.27
CA GLY A 163 -4.56 -8.45 -13.84
C GLY A 163 -5.81 -7.63 -13.60
N ILE A 164 -6.01 -7.31 -12.33
CA ILE A 164 -7.06 -6.39 -11.84
C ILE A 164 -6.48 -5.42 -10.83
N VAL A 165 -7.09 -4.25 -10.71
CA VAL A 165 -6.91 -3.30 -9.61
C VAL A 165 -8.27 -2.71 -9.28
N GLY A 166 -8.51 -2.40 -8.01
CA GLY A 166 -9.81 -1.84 -7.63
C GLY A 166 -9.84 -1.29 -6.22
N GLY A 167 -10.97 -0.70 -5.90
CA GLY A 167 -11.33 -0.16 -4.60
C GLY A 167 -12.42 -0.98 -3.93
N GLU A 168 -12.27 -1.21 -2.65
CA GLU A 168 -13.27 -1.79 -1.77
C GLU A 168 -13.54 -0.86 -0.59
N ASN A 169 -14.63 -1.14 0.13
CA ASN A 169 -15.02 -0.31 1.26
C ASN A 169 -15.06 1.18 0.90
N ILE A 170 -15.59 1.45 -0.32
CA ILE A 170 -15.70 2.82 -0.82
C ILE A 170 -16.68 3.58 0.06
N ASP A 171 -16.17 4.61 0.71
CA ASP A 171 -16.91 5.52 1.58
C ASP A 171 -16.80 6.94 1.01
N PRO A 172 -17.80 7.39 0.24
CA PRO A 172 -17.79 8.72 -0.35
C PRO A 172 -17.87 9.86 0.69
N ILE A 173 -18.49 9.59 1.86
CA ILE A 173 -18.66 10.58 2.93
C ILE A 173 -17.32 10.83 3.61
N ALA A 174 -16.62 9.75 3.99
CA ALA A 174 -15.28 9.84 4.55
C ALA A 174 -14.19 10.09 3.49
N GLY A 175 -14.53 10.05 2.20
CA GLY A 175 -13.61 10.27 1.09
C GLY A 175 -12.49 9.24 0.99
N LYS A 176 -12.78 7.95 1.25
CA LYS A 176 -11.75 6.91 1.32
C LYS A 176 -12.16 5.60 0.63
N LEU A 177 -11.16 4.80 0.27
CA LEU A 177 -11.33 3.42 -0.18
C LEU A 177 -10.12 2.55 0.18
N GLU A 178 -10.33 1.24 0.18
CA GLU A 178 -9.27 0.24 0.26
C GLU A 178 -8.85 -0.21 -1.14
N MET A 179 -7.57 -0.06 -1.51
CA MET A 179 -7.07 -0.52 -2.80
C MET A 179 -6.64 -1.98 -2.74
N LYS A 180 -7.06 -2.74 -3.75
CA LYS A 180 -6.59 -4.11 -4.02
C LYS A 180 -6.09 -4.26 -5.44
N LYS A 181 -5.08 -5.09 -5.64
CA LYS A 181 -4.47 -5.31 -6.97
C LYS A 181 -3.94 -6.72 -7.13
N LEU A 182 -4.03 -7.23 -8.33
CA LEU A 182 -3.51 -8.52 -8.75
C LEU A 182 -2.89 -8.41 -10.15
N VAL A 183 -1.65 -8.84 -10.32
CA VAL A 183 -1.08 -9.22 -11.61
C VAL A 183 -1.08 -10.74 -11.67
N GLY A 184 -2.07 -11.29 -12.36
CA GLY A 184 -2.36 -12.72 -12.36
C GLY A 184 -1.66 -13.50 -13.46
N GLU A 185 -1.24 -12.84 -14.54
CA GLU A 185 -0.66 -13.51 -15.69
C GLU A 185 0.76 -14.00 -15.38
N PRO A 186 1.03 -15.33 -15.50
CA PRO A 186 2.35 -15.88 -15.31
C PRO A 186 3.38 -15.24 -16.26
N GLY A 187 4.61 -15.06 -15.79
CA GLY A 187 5.70 -14.50 -16.60
C GLY A 187 5.64 -12.97 -16.83
N LEU A 188 4.58 -12.27 -16.39
CA LEU A 188 4.49 -10.81 -16.44
C LEU A 188 4.78 -10.14 -15.09
N GLN A 189 4.96 -10.92 -14.05
CA GLN A 189 5.40 -10.41 -12.75
C GLN A 189 6.82 -9.84 -12.85
N GLY A 190 7.09 -8.77 -12.11
CA GLY A 190 8.40 -8.10 -12.16
C GLY A 190 8.59 -7.10 -13.31
N LYS A 191 7.76 -7.11 -14.36
CA LYS A 191 7.84 -6.18 -15.51
C LYS A 191 7.30 -4.78 -15.23
N GLY A 192 7.00 -4.46 -13.98
CA GLY A 192 6.53 -3.13 -13.56
C GLY A 192 5.06 -2.84 -13.89
N ILE A 193 4.28 -3.84 -14.32
CA ILE A 193 2.84 -3.68 -14.60
C ILE A 193 2.10 -3.29 -13.34
N GLY A 194 2.36 -3.96 -12.21
CA GLY A 194 1.71 -3.66 -10.94
C GLY A 194 1.93 -2.23 -10.45
N LYS A 195 3.14 -1.67 -10.63
CA LYS A 195 3.40 -0.27 -10.25
C LYS A 195 2.65 0.72 -11.15
N ARG A 196 2.54 0.47 -12.46
CA ARG A 196 1.77 1.31 -13.39
C ARG A 196 0.28 1.25 -13.10
N ALA A 197 -0.25 0.05 -12.86
CA ALA A 197 -1.64 -0.13 -12.46
C ALA A 197 -1.95 0.57 -11.14
N THR A 198 -1.04 0.50 -10.15
CA THR A 198 -1.18 1.24 -8.88
C THR A 198 -1.25 2.74 -9.14
N PHE A 199 -0.33 3.30 -9.94
CA PHE A 199 -0.33 4.74 -10.23
C PHE A 199 -1.61 5.18 -10.95
N GLY A 200 -2.04 4.44 -11.98
CA GLY A 200 -3.28 4.72 -12.69
C GLY A 200 -4.52 4.65 -11.80
N PHE A 201 -4.56 3.70 -10.86
CA PHE A 201 -5.66 3.59 -9.91
C PHE A 201 -5.64 4.70 -8.84
N LEU A 202 -4.47 5.12 -8.36
CA LEU A 202 -4.33 6.28 -7.47
C LEU A 202 -4.79 7.56 -8.17
N TYR A 203 -4.43 7.73 -9.45
CA TYR A 203 -4.94 8.83 -10.26
C TYR A 203 -6.47 8.78 -10.34
N TYR A 204 -7.07 7.62 -10.62
CA TYR A 204 -8.51 7.45 -10.61
C TYR A 204 -9.13 7.86 -9.28
N ALA A 205 -8.62 7.31 -8.18
CA ALA A 205 -9.15 7.58 -6.85
C ALA A 205 -9.07 9.07 -6.47
N PHE A 206 -7.95 9.73 -6.74
CA PHE A 206 -7.69 11.10 -6.30
C PHE A 206 -8.17 12.17 -7.28
N MET A 207 -8.08 11.92 -8.59
CA MET A 207 -8.40 12.93 -9.60
C MET A 207 -9.78 12.76 -10.19
N VAL A 208 -10.19 11.52 -10.49
CA VAL A 208 -11.52 11.24 -11.08
C VAL A 208 -12.60 11.13 -9.98
N ARG A 209 -12.34 10.31 -8.93
CA ARG A 209 -13.29 10.12 -7.82
C ARG A 209 -13.18 11.18 -6.73
N THR A 210 -12.17 12.03 -6.79
CA THR A 210 -11.90 13.13 -5.83
C THR A 210 -11.82 12.69 -4.37
N LEU A 211 -11.44 11.43 -4.12
CA LEU A 211 -11.27 10.91 -2.76
C LEU A 211 -10.07 11.56 -2.08
N ASN A 212 -10.09 11.57 -0.75
CA ASN A 212 -9.01 12.13 0.07
C ASN A 212 -7.96 11.09 0.47
N LYS A 213 -8.37 9.81 0.60
CA LYS A 213 -7.51 8.77 1.18
C LYS A 213 -7.67 7.43 0.47
N VAL A 214 -6.55 6.81 0.14
CA VAL A 214 -6.48 5.40 -0.28
C VAL A 214 -5.69 4.63 0.76
N TYR A 215 -6.21 3.49 1.21
CA TYR A 215 -5.48 2.63 2.13
C TYR A 215 -5.39 1.21 1.58
N ILE A 216 -4.47 0.44 2.13
CA ILE A 216 -4.24 -0.96 1.80
C ILE A 216 -4.09 -1.76 3.08
N HIS A 217 -4.47 -3.02 3.02
CA HIS A 217 -4.06 -4.03 3.97
C HIS A 217 -3.04 -4.98 3.32
N SER A 218 -2.01 -5.32 4.04
CA SER A 218 -1.00 -6.26 3.62
C SER A 218 -0.66 -7.19 4.77
N ARG A 219 -0.37 -8.46 4.46
CA ARG A 219 0.21 -9.36 5.46
C ARG A 219 1.57 -8.82 5.89
N ASP A 220 1.91 -8.98 7.14
CA ASP A 220 3.17 -8.50 7.73
C ASP A 220 4.42 -8.99 6.98
N ILE A 221 4.36 -10.21 6.44
CA ILE A 221 5.46 -10.83 5.70
C ILE A 221 5.64 -10.32 4.26
N ASN A 222 4.70 -9.54 3.73
CA ASN A 222 4.77 -9.07 2.34
C ASN A 222 5.60 -7.78 2.20
N ILE A 223 6.88 -7.85 2.58
CA ILE A 223 7.83 -6.73 2.55
C ILE A 223 7.92 -6.10 1.15
N ARG A 224 7.87 -6.93 0.09
CA ARG A 224 7.91 -6.43 -1.30
C ARG A 224 6.75 -5.50 -1.61
N ASN A 225 5.54 -5.82 -1.13
CA ASN A 225 4.37 -4.99 -1.33
C ASN A 225 4.42 -3.72 -0.48
N ILE A 226 4.91 -3.83 0.77
CA ILE A 226 5.13 -2.69 1.67
C ILE A 226 6.10 -1.70 1.01
N ASN A 227 7.28 -2.15 0.57
CA ASN A 227 8.28 -1.30 -0.10
C ASN A 227 7.76 -0.68 -1.39
N LEU A 228 7.01 -1.43 -2.20
CA LEU A 228 6.41 -0.89 -3.41
C LEU A 228 5.45 0.26 -3.09
N ASN A 229 4.59 0.08 -2.09
CA ASN A 229 3.60 1.09 -1.72
C ASN A 229 4.24 2.30 -1.02
N SER A 230 5.29 2.12 -0.20
CA SER A 230 6.05 3.23 0.40
C SER A 230 6.62 4.17 -0.67
N ARG A 231 7.05 3.63 -1.82
CA ARG A 231 7.55 4.44 -2.95
C ARG A 231 6.47 5.26 -3.65
N PHE A 232 5.19 4.98 -3.40
CA PHE A 232 4.07 5.83 -3.80
C PHE A 232 3.66 6.84 -2.73
N GLY A 233 4.32 6.84 -1.56
CA GLY A 233 4.01 7.72 -0.45
C GLY A 233 3.03 7.11 0.56
N PHE A 234 2.72 5.81 0.48
CA PHE A 234 1.95 5.16 1.54
C PHE A 234 2.79 5.07 2.81
N GLU A 235 2.19 5.47 3.91
CA GLU A 235 2.77 5.39 5.26
C GLU A 235 2.02 4.38 6.12
N LEU A 236 2.70 3.83 7.13
CA LEU A 236 2.09 2.95 8.11
C LEU A 236 1.01 3.69 8.89
N GLU A 237 -0.22 3.19 8.85
CA GLU A 237 -1.34 3.73 9.63
C GLU A 237 -1.61 2.89 10.89
N GLY A 238 -1.40 1.59 10.83
CA GLY A 238 -1.61 0.70 11.96
C GLY A 238 -1.23 -0.75 11.69
N VAL A 239 -1.24 -1.53 12.77
CA VAL A 239 -1.04 -2.98 12.75
C VAL A 239 -2.18 -3.62 13.51
N PHE A 240 -2.82 -4.58 12.89
CA PHE A 240 -3.87 -5.41 13.46
C PHE A 240 -3.24 -6.73 13.87
N LEU A 241 -3.19 -6.98 15.17
CA LEU A 241 -2.55 -8.17 15.70
C LEU A 241 -3.49 -9.38 15.57
N ASP A 242 -2.96 -10.51 15.09
CA ASP A 242 -3.69 -11.76 14.93
C ASP A 242 -5.00 -11.62 14.13
N ASP A 243 -5.03 -10.72 13.16
CA ASP A 243 -6.25 -10.27 12.45
C ASP A 243 -6.77 -11.31 11.45
N ILE A 244 -5.89 -12.14 10.89
CA ILE A 244 -6.27 -13.17 9.93
C ILE A 244 -5.72 -14.54 10.30
N THR A 245 -6.37 -15.57 9.78
CA THR A 245 -5.87 -16.95 9.89
C THR A 245 -5.50 -17.47 8.51
N VAL A 246 -4.26 -17.92 8.34
CA VAL A 246 -3.76 -18.54 7.11
C VAL A 246 -3.12 -19.88 7.47
N ARG A 247 -3.63 -20.98 6.90
CA ARG A 247 -3.15 -22.34 7.20
C ARG A 247 -3.07 -22.59 8.72
N ASP A 248 -4.17 -22.29 9.43
CA ASP A 248 -4.33 -22.46 10.88
C ASP A 248 -3.35 -21.63 11.75
N LYS A 249 -2.64 -20.67 11.15
CA LYS A 249 -1.78 -19.74 11.88
C LYS A 249 -2.37 -18.34 11.85
N ARG A 250 -2.43 -17.72 13.00
CA ARG A 250 -2.76 -16.31 13.13
C ARG A 250 -1.64 -15.45 12.56
N GLN A 251 -2.01 -14.38 11.87
CA GLN A 251 -1.07 -13.45 11.26
C GLN A 251 -1.53 -12.01 11.45
N ASP A 252 -0.54 -11.15 11.62
CA ASP A 252 -0.77 -9.72 11.72
C ASP A 252 -1.03 -9.12 10.33
N VAL A 253 -1.84 -8.07 10.30
CA VAL A 253 -2.13 -7.30 9.10
C VAL A 253 -1.63 -5.87 9.29
N VAL A 254 -0.86 -5.41 8.33
CA VAL A 254 -0.38 -4.03 8.27
C VAL A 254 -1.34 -3.21 7.44
N ARG A 255 -1.78 -2.09 7.96
CA ARG A 255 -2.52 -1.09 7.21
C ARG A 255 -1.61 0.08 6.87
N MET A 256 -1.54 0.41 5.58
CA MET A 256 -0.85 1.61 5.08
C MET A 256 -1.86 2.53 4.42
N ALA A 257 -1.64 3.82 4.49
CA ALA A 257 -2.52 4.83 3.90
C ALA A 257 -1.73 5.89 3.13
N LEU A 258 -2.37 6.44 2.10
CA LEU A 258 -1.88 7.54 1.29
C LEU A 258 -2.96 8.60 1.16
N PHE A 259 -2.62 9.85 1.46
CA PHE A 259 -3.50 10.99 1.28
C PHE A 259 -3.27 11.68 -0.07
N LYS A 260 -4.35 12.22 -0.65
CA LYS A 260 -4.31 12.97 -1.92
C LYS A 260 -3.29 14.09 -1.90
N SER A 261 -3.21 14.85 -0.81
CA SER A 261 -2.26 15.95 -0.65
C SER A 261 -0.79 15.48 -0.73
N VAL A 262 -0.46 14.38 -0.06
CA VAL A 262 0.88 13.78 -0.10
C VAL A 262 1.20 13.27 -1.50
N TRP A 263 0.25 12.55 -2.13
CA TRP A 263 0.43 12.04 -3.48
C TRP A 263 0.65 13.16 -4.51
N LEU A 264 -0.11 14.25 -4.44
CA LEU A 264 0.08 15.41 -5.29
C LEU A 264 1.43 16.09 -5.04
N GLN A 265 1.85 16.22 -3.78
CA GLN A 265 3.17 16.77 -3.45
C GLN A 265 4.32 15.97 -4.08
N ILE A 266 4.19 14.63 -4.12
CA ILE A 266 5.22 13.75 -4.67
C ILE A 266 5.21 13.76 -6.21
N PHE A 267 4.03 13.73 -6.83
CA PHE A 267 3.87 13.41 -8.25
C PHE A 267 3.39 14.58 -9.14
N SER A 268 3.09 15.75 -8.57
CA SER A 268 2.89 16.93 -9.40
C SER A 268 4.23 17.38 -9.98
N PRO A 269 4.25 17.90 -11.23
CA PRO A 269 5.46 18.53 -11.78
C PRO A 269 5.95 19.61 -10.82
N SER A 270 7.25 19.68 -10.58
CA SER A 270 7.87 20.82 -9.92
C SER A 270 7.56 22.07 -10.75
N ALA A 271 7.01 23.09 -10.12
CA ALA A 271 6.72 24.38 -10.73
C ALA A 271 8.02 25.04 -11.23
#